data_965e73496a826d775c1784d37f38c420
#
_entry.id   965e73496a826d775c1784d37f38c420
#
_cell.length_a   1.000
_cell.length_b   1.000
_cell.length_c   1.000
_cell.angle_alpha   90.00
_cell.angle_beta   90.00
_cell.angle_gamma   90.00
#
_symmetry.space_group_name_H-M   'P 1'
#
loop_
_entity.id
_entity.type
_entity.pdbx_description
1 polymer ?
#
loop_
_entity_poly.entity_id
_entity_poly.type
_entity_poly.pdbx_seq_one_letter_code
_entity_poly.pdbx_strand_id
1 'polypeptide(L)'
;AQSALWNAGIFAFKLKYLLDKAHSMIDFEDYRDLFNKYDTLTKISFDYAVVEKESSIQVLRYSGDWKDVGTWNMMAEVMADKTKGKAILDETCENTNVVNELNIPILCMGCKDMIIAASGDGILISDKERSGYMKPYVEKIETEAKYAEKSWGTYTVIDVQPGSMTVKISMKDGEQMSY
;
A
#
# COMPACT_ATOMS: atom_id res chain seq x y z
N ALA A 1 31.10 14.26 -14.48
CA ALA A 1 29.96 13.45 -14.06
C ALA A 1 28.71 14.31 -14.20
N GLN A 2 27.79 13.97 -15.08
CA GLN A 2 26.48 14.61 -15.12
C GLN A 2 25.77 14.25 -13.81
N SER A 3 25.32 15.26 -13.07
CA SER A 3 24.57 15.07 -11.83
C SER A 3 23.18 14.52 -12.17
N ALA A 4 23.03 13.22 -12.14
CA ALA A 4 21.72 12.59 -12.24
C ALA A 4 20.84 12.98 -11.04
N LEU A 5 19.54 13.14 -11.26
CA LEU A 5 18.55 13.36 -10.23
C LEU A 5 17.72 12.09 -10.06
N TRP A 6 17.34 11.80 -8.84
CA TRP A 6 16.41 10.70 -8.57
C TRP A 6 14.97 11.14 -8.88
N ASN A 7 14.24 10.32 -9.63
CA ASN A 7 12.82 10.55 -9.88
C ASN A 7 12.01 10.05 -8.68
N ALA A 8 11.30 10.97 -8.03
CA ALA A 8 10.47 10.65 -6.86
C ALA A 8 9.11 10.02 -7.22
N GLY A 9 8.79 9.85 -8.50
CA GLY A 9 7.50 9.34 -8.94
C GLY A 9 6.32 10.29 -8.69
N ILE A 10 6.60 11.59 -8.44
CA ILE A 10 5.57 12.60 -8.17
C ILE A 10 5.45 13.50 -9.39
N PHE A 11 4.27 13.49 -10.00
CA PHE A 11 4.00 14.21 -11.23
C PHE A 11 2.85 15.20 -11.07
N ALA A 12 2.96 16.37 -11.72
CA ALA A 12 1.89 17.34 -11.84
C ALA A 12 1.66 17.66 -13.33
N PHE A 13 0.42 17.58 -13.76
CA PHE A 13 0.04 17.85 -15.15
C PHE A 13 -1.39 18.40 -15.24
N LYS A 14 -1.72 19.02 -16.37
CA LYS A 14 -3.11 19.41 -16.66
C LYS A 14 -3.92 18.15 -16.97
N LEU A 15 -5.13 18.04 -16.43
CA LEU A 15 -6.01 16.88 -16.68
C LEU A 15 -6.20 16.60 -18.18
N LYS A 16 -6.42 17.67 -18.98
CA LYS A 16 -6.56 17.53 -20.44
C LYS A 16 -5.37 16.81 -21.08
N TYR A 17 -4.14 17.15 -20.66
CA TYR A 17 -2.95 16.50 -21.17
C TYR A 17 -2.99 14.98 -20.95
N LEU A 18 -3.36 14.55 -19.74
CA LEU A 18 -3.44 13.12 -19.41
C LEU A 18 -4.53 12.42 -20.23
N LEU A 19 -5.70 13.05 -20.39
CA LEU A 19 -6.78 12.51 -21.19
C LEU A 19 -6.38 12.38 -22.68
N ASP A 20 -5.75 13.41 -23.25
CA ASP A 20 -5.26 13.37 -24.64
C ASP A 20 -4.23 12.24 -24.83
N LYS A 21 -3.35 12.01 -23.84
CA LYS A 21 -2.41 10.87 -23.85
C LYS A 21 -3.12 9.53 -23.78
N ALA A 22 -4.10 9.39 -22.89
CA ALA A 22 -4.88 8.15 -22.78
C ALA A 22 -5.57 7.84 -24.11
N HIS A 23 -6.27 8.82 -24.74
CA HIS A 23 -6.91 8.64 -26.03
C HIS A 23 -5.92 8.36 -27.18
N SER A 24 -4.67 8.79 -27.06
CA SER A 24 -3.63 8.42 -28.04
C SER A 24 -3.16 6.97 -27.94
N MET A 25 -3.41 6.32 -26.80
CA MET A 25 -2.97 4.94 -26.53
C MET A 25 -4.09 3.92 -26.72
N ILE A 26 -5.32 4.31 -26.41
CA ILE A 26 -6.53 3.48 -26.58
C ILE A 26 -7.72 4.38 -26.89
N ASP A 27 -8.57 3.94 -27.79
CA ASP A 27 -9.84 4.61 -28.10
C ASP A 27 -10.90 4.17 -27.09
N PHE A 28 -11.54 5.15 -26.41
CA PHE A 28 -12.64 4.95 -25.47
C PHE A 28 -13.54 6.17 -25.42
N GLU A 29 -14.82 5.96 -25.19
CA GLU A 29 -15.82 7.02 -25.14
C GLU A 29 -16.00 7.55 -23.70
N ASP A 30 -16.06 6.65 -22.72
CA ASP A 30 -16.25 6.96 -21.30
C ASP A 30 -15.53 5.97 -20.39
N TYR A 31 -15.67 6.16 -19.08
CA TYR A 31 -15.08 5.27 -18.07
C TYR A 31 -15.54 3.82 -18.22
N ARG A 32 -16.81 3.59 -18.56
CA ARG A 32 -17.38 2.24 -18.67
C ARG A 32 -16.80 1.49 -19.86
N ASP A 33 -16.65 2.19 -20.97
CA ASP A 33 -15.99 1.64 -22.16
C ASP A 33 -14.53 1.32 -21.89
N LEU A 34 -13.79 2.24 -21.24
CA LEU A 34 -12.40 1.99 -20.82
C LEU A 34 -12.31 0.80 -19.86
N PHE A 35 -13.21 0.70 -18.89
CA PHE A 35 -13.24 -0.42 -17.94
C PHE A 35 -13.44 -1.77 -18.65
N ASN A 36 -14.33 -1.83 -19.63
CA ASN A 36 -14.54 -3.04 -20.43
C ASN A 36 -13.34 -3.44 -21.30
N LYS A 37 -12.50 -2.46 -21.65
CA LYS A 37 -11.27 -2.65 -22.42
C LYS A 37 -10.02 -2.83 -21.53
N TYR A 38 -10.16 -2.74 -20.20
CA TYR A 38 -9.04 -2.67 -19.27
C TYR A 38 -8.07 -3.84 -19.40
N ASP A 39 -8.57 -5.06 -19.56
CA ASP A 39 -7.76 -6.28 -19.71
C ASP A 39 -6.96 -6.32 -21.03
N THR A 40 -7.29 -5.46 -21.99
CA THR A 40 -6.55 -5.35 -23.27
C THR A 40 -5.37 -4.39 -23.17
N LEU A 41 -5.27 -3.60 -22.07
CA LEU A 41 -4.20 -2.64 -21.89
C LEU A 41 -2.85 -3.32 -21.65
N THR A 42 -1.81 -2.73 -22.22
CA THR A 42 -0.44 -3.15 -21.93
C THR A 42 -0.10 -2.84 -20.47
N LYS A 43 0.33 -3.86 -19.71
CA LYS A 43 0.78 -3.68 -18.33
C LYS A 43 2.14 -2.99 -18.31
N ILE A 44 2.14 -1.66 -18.18
CA ILE A 44 3.31 -0.79 -18.23
C ILE A 44 3.17 0.34 -17.21
N SER A 45 4.27 0.78 -16.60
CA SER A 45 4.23 1.92 -15.68
C SER A 45 4.04 3.25 -16.42
N PHE A 46 3.53 4.27 -15.74
CA PHE A 46 3.37 5.61 -16.26
C PHE A 46 4.72 6.22 -16.69
N ASP A 47 5.79 5.93 -15.98
CA ASP A 47 7.14 6.35 -16.32
C ASP A 47 7.52 5.87 -17.72
N TYR A 48 7.42 4.57 -17.99
CA TYR A 48 7.76 3.99 -19.30
C TYR A 48 6.76 4.34 -20.40
N ALA A 49 5.47 4.43 -20.05
CA ALA A 49 4.44 4.69 -21.02
C ALA A 49 4.46 6.15 -21.51
N VAL A 50 4.70 7.10 -20.60
CA VAL A 50 4.53 8.53 -20.82
C VAL A 50 5.81 9.30 -20.56
N VAL A 51 6.36 9.25 -19.33
CA VAL A 51 7.41 10.18 -18.88
C VAL A 51 8.67 10.07 -19.69
N GLU A 52 9.18 8.88 -19.95
CA GLU A 52 10.40 8.67 -20.74
C GLU A 52 10.28 9.07 -22.21
N LYS A 53 9.05 9.18 -22.71
CA LYS A 53 8.77 9.57 -24.11
C LYS A 53 8.47 11.05 -24.27
N GLU A 54 8.32 11.79 -23.16
CA GLU A 54 8.03 13.22 -23.21
C GLU A 54 9.29 14.05 -23.41
N SER A 55 9.23 14.96 -24.38
CA SER A 55 10.31 15.90 -24.67
C SER A 55 10.20 17.22 -23.88
N SER A 56 9.04 17.50 -23.31
CA SER A 56 8.73 18.74 -22.58
C SER A 56 8.41 18.47 -21.11
N ILE A 57 9.47 18.17 -20.34
CA ILE A 57 9.36 17.92 -18.90
C ILE A 57 10.08 19.01 -18.14
N GLN A 58 9.43 19.56 -17.11
CA GLN A 58 10.06 20.41 -16.11
C GLN A 58 10.36 19.60 -14.86
N VAL A 59 11.59 19.69 -14.37
CA VAL A 59 12.03 19.02 -13.16
C VAL A 59 12.18 20.02 -12.05
N LEU A 60 11.41 19.84 -10.98
CA LEU A 60 11.57 20.58 -9.75
C LEU A 60 12.58 19.86 -8.85
N ARG A 61 13.70 20.51 -8.57
CA ARG A 61 14.69 19.97 -7.66
C ARG A 61 14.20 20.12 -6.23
N TYR A 62 14.22 19.05 -5.48
CA TYR A 62 13.92 19.02 -4.06
C TYR A 62 15.18 18.61 -3.28
N SER A 63 15.51 19.38 -2.23
CA SER A 63 16.70 19.16 -1.41
C SER A 63 16.36 18.87 0.07
N GLY A 64 15.08 18.68 0.39
CA GLY A 64 14.66 18.26 1.72
C GLY A 64 14.68 16.74 1.87
N ASP A 65 14.25 16.27 3.02
CA ASP A 65 14.13 14.85 3.31
C ASP A 65 13.00 14.23 2.50
N TRP A 66 13.33 13.18 1.75
CA TRP A 66 12.37 12.36 1.02
C TRP A 66 12.75 10.89 1.19
N LYS A 67 11.78 10.06 1.50
CA LYS A 67 11.99 8.63 1.69
C LYS A 67 10.82 7.85 1.12
N ASP A 68 11.11 6.85 0.31
CA ASP A 68 10.13 5.86 -0.11
C ASP A 68 9.92 4.86 1.03
N VAL A 69 8.69 4.78 1.56
CA VAL A 69 8.31 3.87 2.65
C VAL A 69 7.49 2.68 2.15
N GLY A 70 7.71 2.26 0.92
CA GLY A 70 7.02 1.15 0.28
C GLY A 70 7.31 -0.24 0.85
N THR A 71 8.23 -0.37 1.81
CA THR A 71 8.59 -1.64 2.45
C THR A 71 8.68 -1.50 3.97
N TRP A 72 8.50 -2.60 4.69
CA TRP A 72 8.48 -2.59 6.15
C TRP A 72 9.81 -2.16 6.79
N ASN A 73 10.95 -2.51 6.20
CA ASN A 73 12.25 -2.02 6.68
C ASN A 73 12.36 -0.50 6.56
N MET A 74 11.91 0.08 5.44
CA MET A 74 11.90 1.53 5.25
C MET A 74 10.91 2.22 6.20
N MET A 75 9.75 1.61 6.44
CA MET A 75 8.79 2.08 7.43
C MET A 75 9.39 2.09 8.83
N ALA A 76 10.10 1.02 9.23
CA ALA A 76 10.75 0.91 10.53
C ALA A 76 11.80 2.01 10.78
N GLU A 77 12.47 2.48 9.72
CA GLU A 77 13.47 3.56 9.83
C GLU A 77 12.85 4.95 10.07
N VAL A 78 11.60 5.18 9.68
CA VAL A 78 10.90 6.46 9.85
C VAL A 78 9.95 6.47 11.05
N MET A 79 9.74 5.34 11.70
CA MET A 79 8.94 5.27 12.93
C MET A 79 9.59 6.08 14.05
N ALA A 80 8.84 6.98 14.68
CA ALA A 80 9.29 7.74 15.85
C ALA A 80 9.50 6.82 17.07
N ASP A 81 8.61 5.84 17.25
CA ASP A 81 8.64 4.87 18.34
C ASP A 81 8.89 3.46 17.81
N LYS A 82 9.53 2.62 18.62
CA LYS A 82 9.75 1.21 18.25
C LYS A 82 8.46 0.41 18.14
N THR A 83 7.39 0.86 18.81
CA THR A 83 6.12 0.16 18.81
C THR A 83 4.96 1.08 18.45
N LYS A 84 4.00 0.58 17.68
CA LYS A 84 2.70 1.19 17.42
C LYS A 84 1.60 0.20 17.78
N GLY A 85 0.60 0.64 18.54
CA GLY A 85 -0.47 -0.23 19.06
C GLY A 85 -0.09 -0.95 20.36
N LYS A 86 -0.81 -2.02 20.69
CA LYS A 86 -0.60 -2.79 21.93
C LYS A 86 0.60 -3.73 21.78
N ALA A 87 1.80 -3.25 22.08
CA ALA A 87 3.01 -4.05 21.99
C ALA A 87 3.98 -3.72 23.13
N ILE A 88 4.69 -4.73 23.60
CA ILE A 88 5.73 -4.64 24.61
C ILE A 88 6.97 -5.34 24.07
N LEU A 89 8.11 -4.64 24.11
CA LEU A 89 9.43 -5.19 23.88
C LEU A 89 10.15 -5.26 25.21
N ASP A 90 10.74 -6.41 25.55
CA ASP A 90 11.59 -6.51 26.72
C ASP A 90 12.95 -5.82 26.50
N GLU A 91 13.74 -5.68 27.55
CA GLU A 91 15.04 -5.01 27.54
C GLU A 91 16.09 -5.75 26.69
N THR A 92 15.86 -6.99 26.33
CA THR A 92 16.77 -7.81 25.51
C THR A 92 16.50 -7.67 24.01
N CYS A 93 15.41 -6.98 23.63
CA CYS A 93 15.09 -6.70 22.24
C CYS A 93 15.98 -5.60 21.66
N GLU A 94 16.65 -5.90 20.57
CA GLU A 94 17.54 -4.98 19.85
C GLU A 94 17.00 -4.69 18.45
N ASN A 95 17.03 -3.42 18.03
CA ASN A 95 16.64 -2.99 16.67
C ASN A 95 15.34 -3.64 16.14
N THR A 96 14.36 -3.85 17.03
CA THR A 96 13.08 -4.49 16.70
C THR A 96 11.96 -3.46 16.70
N ASN A 97 11.09 -3.49 15.68
CA ASN A 97 9.90 -2.65 15.58
C ASN A 97 8.64 -3.51 15.53
N VAL A 98 7.56 -3.01 16.13
CA VAL A 98 6.26 -3.69 16.14
C VAL A 98 5.17 -2.70 15.70
N VAL A 99 4.35 -3.09 14.72
CA VAL A 99 3.12 -2.39 14.33
C VAL A 99 1.96 -3.34 14.58
N ASN A 100 1.14 -3.05 15.57
CA ASN A 100 0.01 -3.90 15.95
C ASN A 100 -1.31 -3.13 15.80
N GLU A 101 -2.10 -3.49 14.81
CA GLU A 101 -3.44 -2.94 14.59
C GLU A 101 -4.54 -3.79 15.24
N LEU A 102 -4.17 -4.94 15.81
CA LEU A 102 -5.10 -5.82 16.51
C LEU A 102 -5.36 -5.35 17.95
N ASN A 103 -6.49 -5.77 18.52
CA ASN A 103 -6.83 -5.51 19.91
C ASN A 103 -6.15 -6.45 20.92
N ILE A 104 -5.47 -7.49 20.46
CA ILE A 104 -4.67 -8.39 21.29
C ILE A 104 -3.25 -7.85 21.46
N PRO A 105 -2.64 -7.93 22.64
CA PRO A 105 -1.28 -7.45 22.85
C PRO A 105 -0.26 -8.38 22.22
N ILE A 106 0.88 -7.80 21.77
CA ILE A 106 2.07 -8.52 21.33
C ILE A 106 3.16 -8.31 22.35
N LEU A 107 3.75 -9.39 22.86
CA LEU A 107 4.95 -9.39 23.69
C LEU A 107 6.11 -9.97 22.90
N CYS A 108 7.20 -9.23 22.79
CA CYS A 108 8.45 -9.64 22.14
C CYS A 108 9.57 -9.71 23.17
N MET A 109 10.30 -10.80 23.18
CA MET A 109 11.42 -11.04 24.09
C MET A 109 12.62 -11.56 23.28
N GLY A 110 13.79 -10.95 23.47
CA GLY A 110 15.04 -11.37 22.83
C GLY A 110 15.05 -11.21 21.30
N CYS A 111 14.15 -10.45 20.73
CA CYS A 111 14.07 -10.24 19.29
C CYS A 111 15.15 -9.29 18.81
N LYS A 112 15.86 -9.63 17.72
CA LYS A 112 16.92 -8.82 17.14
C LYS A 112 16.67 -8.60 15.65
N ASP A 113 16.83 -7.33 15.22
CA ASP A 113 16.70 -6.91 13.81
C ASP A 113 15.36 -7.32 13.17
N MET A 114 14.29 -7.31 13.95
CA MET A 114 12.98 -7.80 13.51
C MET A 114 12.01 -6.66 13.21
N ILE A 115 11.11 -6.92 12.26
CA ILE A 115 9.83 -6.21 12.09
C ILE A 115 8.67 -7.18 12.30
N ILE A 116 7.74 -6.79 13.15
CA ILE A 116 6.53 -7.54 13.43
C ILE A 116 5.36 -6.62 13.11
N ALA A 117 4.53 -7.01 12.15
CA ALA A 117 3.32 -6.28 11.77
C ALA A 117 2.11 -7.19 11.87
N ALA A 118 1.09 -6.76 12.61
CA ALA A 118 -0.14 -7.51 12.80
C ALA A 118 -1.35 -6.67 12.46
N SER A 119 -2.15 -7.16 11.53
CA SER A 119 -3.42 -6.57 11.08
C SER A 119 -4.52 -7.62 10.98
N GLY A 120 -5.74 -7.19 10.62
CA GLY A 120 -6.84 -8.10 10.33
C GLY A 120 -6.56 -9.08 9.18
N ASP A 121 -5.65 -8.73 8.27
CA ASP A 121 -5.34 -9.53 7.09
C ASP A 121 -4.24 -10.56 7.33
N GLY A 122 -3.45 -10.39 8.39
CA GLY A 122 -2.40 -11.33 8.73
C GLY A 122 -1.33 -10.78 9.68
N ILE A 123 -0.39 -11.64 10.01
CA ILE A 123 0.75 -11.31 10.87
C ILE A 123 2.03 -11.57 10.10
N LEU A 124 2.85 -10.53 9.94
CA LEU A 124 4.20 -10.61 9.44
C LEU A 124 5.19 -10.67 10.61
N ILE A 125 6.07 -11.65 10.61
CA ILE A 125 7.24 -11.72 11.48
C ILE A 125 8.44 -11.91 10.56
N SER A 126 9.33 -10.93 10.50
CA SER A 126 10.44 -10.95 9.54
C SER A 126 11.68 -10.28 10.11
N ASP A 127 12.84 -10.77 9.73
CA ASP A 127 14.05 -9.94 9.73
C ASP A 127 13.80 -8.68 8.90
N LYS A 128 14.36 -7.52 9.32
CA LYS A 128 14.15 -6.23 8.68
C LYS A 128 14.59 -6.20 7.22
N GLU A 129 15.78 -6.72 6.91
CA GLU A 129 16.29 -6.72 5.54
C GLU A 129 15.45 -7.65 4.66
N ARG A 130 15.05 -8.81 5.18
CA ARG A 130 14.23 -9.78 4.46
C ARG A 130 12.81 -9.28 4.19
N SER A 131 12.29 -8.39 5.01
CA SER A 131 10.94 -7.86 4.85
C SER A 131 10.71 -7.13 3.52
N GLY A 132 11.76 -6.59 2.90
CA GLY A 132 11.71 -5.98 1.56
C GLY A 132 11.38 -6.97 0.44
N TYR A 133 11.56 -8.28 0.65
CA TYR A 133 11.36 -9.33 -0.35
C TYR A 133 10.07 -10.15 -0.13
N MET A 134 9.15 -9.66 0.69
CA MET A 134 7.94 -10.40 1.08
C MET A 134 6.91 -10.57 -0.04
N LYS A 135 6.89 -9.68 -1.04
CA LYS A 135 5.83 -9.62 -2.07
C LYS A 135 5.51 -10.98 -2.73
N PRO A 136 6.48 -11.78 -3.22
CA PRO A 136 6.17 -13.08 -3.85
C PRO A 136 5.57 -14.12 -2.90
N TYR A 137 5.71 -13.89 -1.58
CA TYR A 137 5.14 -14.78 -0.56
C TYR A 137 3.73 -14.34 -0.17
N VAL A 138 3.50 -13.03 -0.08
CA VAL A 138 2.17 -12.47 0.18
C VAL A 138 1.20 -12.82 -0.95
N GLU A 139 1.65 -12.78 -2.20
CA GLU A 139 0.86 -13.19 -3.37
C GLU A 139 0.41 -14.67 -3.33
N LYS A 140 1.05 -15.52 -2.51
CA LYS A 140 0.65 -16.91 -2.30
C LYS A 140 -0.36 -17.08 -1.18
N ILE A 141 -0.55 -16.06 -0.36
CA ILE A 141 -1.54 -16.06 0.71
C ILE A 141 -2.81 -15.49 0.08
N GLU A 142 -3.69 -16.40 -0.39
CA GLU A 142 -5.02 -16.02 -0.84
C GLU A 142 -5.83 -15.54 0.37
N THR A 143 -5.87 -14.23 0.57
CA THR A 143 -6.74 -13.61 1.56
C THR A 143 -7.81 -12.81 0.83
N GLU A 144 -9.07 -13.14 1.04
CA GLU A 144 -10.13 -12.19 0.75
C GLU A 144 -9.90 -10.94 1.61
N ALA A 145 -10.06 -9.76 1.02
CA ALA A 145 -9.90 -8.51 1.75
C ALA A 145 -10.84 -8.50 2.97
N LYS A 146 -10.24 -8.54 4.17
CA LYS A 146 -11.02 -8.55 5.43
C LYS A 146 -11.54 -7.18 5.82
N TYR A 147 -11.08 -6.13 5.17
CA TYR A 147 -11.54 -4.76 5.38
C TYR A 147 -11.76 -4.05 4.05
N ALA A 148 -12.85 -3.31 3.92
CA ALA A 148 -13.03 -2.34 2.85
C ALA A 148 -13.76 -1.10 3.32
N GLU A 149 -13.34 0.03 2.80
CA GLU A 149 -14.04 1.29 2.90
C GLU A 149 -14.87 1.53 1.63
N LYS A 150 -16.12 1.88 1.82
CA LYS A 150 -17.10 2.15 0.78
C LYS A 150 -17.71 3.55 0.95
N SER A 151 -18.41 4.06 -0.04
CA SER A 151 -19.12 5.35 0.07
C SER A 151 -20.06 5.39 1.28
N TRP A 152 -20.77 4.32 1.53
CA TRP A 152 -21.75 4.18 2.61
C TRP A 152 -21.14 3.89 4.00
N GLY A 153 -19.87 3.51 4.10
CA GLY A 153 -19.22 3.17 5.38
C GLY A 153 -18.10 2.18 5.24
N THR A 154 -17.93 1.31 6.21
CA THR A 154 -16.88 0.28 6.22
C THR A 154 -17.45 -1.09 6.51
N TYR A 155 -16.81 -2.14 6.00
CA TYR A 155 -17.03 -3.50 6.48
C TYR A 155 -15.71 -4.14 6.89
N THR A 156 -15.78 -4.98 7.91
CA THR A 156 -14.64 -5.77 8.41
C THR A 156 -15.11 -7.21 8.60
N VAL A 157 -14.45 -8.16 7.95
CA VAL A 157 -14.68 -9.59 8.19
C VAL A 157 -14.06 -9.96 9.54
N ILE A 158 -14.88 -10.41 10.47
CA ILE A 158 -14.48 -10.79 11.84
C ILE A 158 -14.10 -12.25 11.91
N ASP A 159 -14.88 -13.12 11.27
CA ASP A 159 -14.70 -14.56 11.30
C ASP A 159 -15.20 -15.21 10.01
N VAL A 160 -14.48 -16.23 9.55
CA VAL A 160 -14.88 -17.06 8.39
C VAL A 160 -14.77 -18.51 8.80
N GLN A 161 -15.87 -19.23 8.69
CA GLN A 161 -15.97 -20.67 8.92
C GLN A 161 -16.53 -21.36 7.69
N PRO A 162 -16.33 -22.67 7.51
CA PRO A 162 -17.00 -23.39 6.41
C PRO A 162 -18.53 -23.22 6.49
N GLY A 163 -19.08 -22.48 5.52
CA GLY A 163 -20.52 -22.22 5.41
C GLY A 163 -21.05 -21.01 6.21
N SER A 164 -20.20 -20.24 6.89
CA SER A 164 -20.61 -18.99 7.55
C SER A 164 -19.52 -17.94 7.57
N MET A 165 -19.93 -16.67 7.54
CA MET A 165 -19.05 -15.51 7.66
C MET A 165 -19.68 -14.46 8.58
N THR A 166 -18.92 -13.95 9.53
CA THR A 166 -19.33 -12.85 10.39
C THR A 166 -18.66 -11.55 9.95
N VAL A 167 -19.46 -10.54 9.66
CA VAL A 167 -19.00 -9.24 9.18
C VAL A 167 -19.52 -8.14 10.09
N LYS A 168 -18.64 -7.24 10.50
CA LYS A 168 -19.01 -5.97 11.14
C LYS A 168 -19.19 -4.91 10.05
N ILE A 169 -20.36 -4.31 9.98
CA ILE A 169 -20.68 -3.22 9.08
C ILE A 169 -20.86 -1.95 9.92
N SER A 170 -20.16 -0.88 9.56
CA SER A 170 -20.33 0.45 10.14
C SER A 170 -20.79 1.39 9.06
N MET A 171 -22.01 1.92 9.18
CA MET A 171 -22.61 2.80 8.18
C MET A 171 -22.49 4.26 8.60
N LYS A 172 -22.31 5.15 7.63
CA LYS A 172 -22.41 6.59 7.83
C LYS A 172 -23.89 6.98 7.95
N ASP A 173 -24.18 8.00 8.73
CA ASP A 173 -25.55 8.49 8.92
C ASP A 173 -26.17 8.90 7.57
N GLY A 174 -27.36 8.41 7.31
CA GLY A 174 -28.12 8.70 6.07
C GLY A 174 -27.72 7.90 4.84
N GLU A 175 -26.70 7.04 4.93
CA GLU A 175 -26.27 6.20 3.83
C GLU A 175 -27.03 4.87 3.77
N GLN A 176 -27.09 4.28 2.57
CA GLN A 176 -27.74 2.98 2.32
C GLN A 176 -26.74 2.02 1.67
N MET A 177 -26.80 0.77 2.09
CA MET A 177 -26.07 -0.33 1.48
C MET A 177 -27.05 -1.18 0.67
N SER A 178 -26.76 -1.37 -0.62
CA SER A 178 -27.44 -2.37 -1.45
C SER A 178 -26.63 -3.65 -1.50
N TYR A 179 -27.29 -4.78 -1.35
CA TYR A 179 -26.74 -6.11 -1.56
C TYR A 179 -26.73 -6.48 -3.04
#